data_e2f4cb4543a148eceabb419ba1e48443
#
_entry.id   e2f4cb4543a148eceabb419ba1e48443
#
_cell.length_a   1.000
_cell.length_b   1.000
_cell.length_c   1.000
_cell.angle_alpha   90.00
_cell.angle_beta   90.00
_cell.angle_gamma   90.00
#
_symmetry.space_group_name_H-M   'P 1'
#
loop_
_entity.id
_entity.type
_entity.pdbx_description
1 polymer ?
#
loop_
_entity_poly.entity_id
_entity_poly.type
_entity_poly.pdbx_seq_one_letter_code
_entity_poly.pdbx_strand_id
1 'polypeptide(L)'
;MATGGKRAEVDGRIKAWEQELERLRLALAQGPPALHERFGQRFVALYRAKEAVKSRWEAVRGVYRPEPGDLTRFEEALHAMETAWTAEQSLVSEVLSPRAG
;
A
#
# COMPACT_ATOMS: atom_id res chain seq x y z
N MET A 1 11.52 2.47 -23.03
CA MET A 1 12.16 3.61 -22.55
C MET A 1 11.93 3.85 -21.08
N ALA A 2 12.79 4.63 -20.48
CA ALA A 2 12.81 4.80 -19.04
C ALA A 2 11.47 5.25 -18.45
N THR A 3 10.79 6.17 -19.13
CA THR A 3 9.53 6.72 -18.63
C THR A 3 8.44 5.67 -18.52
N GLY A 4 8.30 4.85 -19.56
CA GLY A 4 7.28 3.82 -19.58
C GLY A 4 7.55 2.75 -18.53
N GLY A 5 8.83 2.36 -18.37
CA GLY A 5 9.21 1.38 -17.38
C GLY A 5 8.92 1.82 -15.95
N LYS A 6 9.23 3.10 -15.65
CA LYS A 6 8.98 3.62 -14.31
C LYS A 6 7.48 3.70 -14.01
N ARG A 7 6.68 4.11 -15.00
CA ARG A 7 5.23 4.15 -14.81
C ARG A 7 4.66 2.77 -14.53
N ALA A 8 5.09 1.79 -15.31
CA ALA A 8 4.64 0.41 -15.11
C ALA A 8 5.07 -0.12 -13.74
N GLU A 9 6.26 0.25 -13.30
CA GLU A 9 6.78 -0.17 -12.01
C GLU A 9 5.91 0.38 -10.87
N VAL A 10 5.57 1.67 -10.90
CA VAL A 10 4.74 2.27 -9.85
C VAL A 10 3.33 1.69 -9.90
N ASP A 11 2.75 1.58 -11.09
CA ASP A 11 1.42 0.97 -11.23
C ASP A 11 1.41 -0.43 -10.66
N GLY A 12 2.45 -1.22 -10.95
CA GLY A 12 2.57 -2.58 -10.44
C GLY A 12 2.69 -2.64 -8.94
N ARG A 13 3.42 -1.71 -8.33
CA ARG A 13 3.57 -1.67 -6.88
C ARG A 13 2.25 -1.33 -6.19
N ILE A 14 1.53 -0.34 -6.72
CA ILE A 14 0.23 0.03 -6.16
C ILE A 14 -0.72 -1.15 -6.25
N LYS A 15 -0.75 -1.83 -7.40
CA LYS A 15 -1.61 -3.00 -7.58
C LYS A 15 -1.25 -4.11 -6.61
N ALA A 16 0.04 -4.35 -6.39
CA ALA A 16 0.49 -5.37 -5.46
C ALA A 16 0.03 -5.04 -4.03
N TRP A 17 0.17 -3.78 -3.62
CA TRP A 17 -0.31 -3.37 -2.31
C TRP A 17 -1.82 -3.54 -2.19
N GLU A 18 -2.57 -3.19 -3.23
CA GLU A 18 -4.02 -3.34 -3.23
C GLU A 18 -4.42 -4.81 -3.04
N GLN A 19 -3.73 -5.71 -3.74
CA GLN A 19 -4.00 -7.13 -3.63
C GLN A 19 -3.68 -7.66 -2.24
N GLU A 20 -2.54 -7.27 -1.69
CA GLU A 20 -2.16 -7.70 -0.34
C GLU A 20 -3.08 -7.14 0.73
N LEU A 21 -3.48 -5.86 0.59
CA LEU A 21 -4.41 -5.26 1.54
C LEU A 21 -5.79 -5.92 1.46
N GLU A 22 -6.22 -6.34 0.27
CA GLU A 22 -7.48 -7.06 0.14
C GLU A 22 -7.40 -8.42 0.85
N ARG A 23 -6.28 -9.12 0.70
CA ARG A 23 -6.07 -10.38 1.40
C ARG A 23 -6.09 -10.18 2.91
N LEU A 24 -5.44 -9.09 3.38
CA LEU A 24 -5.46 -8.76 4.80
C LEU A 24 -6.88 -8.47 5.28
N ARG A 25 -7.62 -7.69 4.52
CA ARG A 25 -9.00 -7.35 4.87
C ARG A 25 -9.84 -8.61 5.05
N LEU A 26 -9.72 -9.53 4.10
CA LEU A 26 -10.47 -10.79 4.16
C LEU A 26 -10.04 -11.64 5.35
N ALA A 27 -8.73 -11.72 5.58
CA ALA A 27 -8.22 -12.51 6.70
C ALA A 27 -8.70 -11.95 8.03
N LEU A 28 -8.72 -10.61 8.16
CA LEU A 28 -9.20 -9.98 9.39
C LEU A 28 -10.70 -10.17 9.57
N ALA A 29 -11.45 -10.11 8.47
CA ALA A 29 -12.91 -10.27 8.53
C ALA A 29 -13.29 -11.71 8.89
N GLN A 30 -12.49 -12.69 8.46
CA GLN A 30 -12.79 -14.10 8.68
C GLN A 30 -12.13 -14.66 9.93
N GLY A 31 -11.20 -13.91 10.50
CA GLY A 31 -10.46 -14.34 11.67
C GLY A 31 -11.20 -14.08 12.98
N PRO A 32 -10.59 -14.49 14.10
CA PRO A 32 -11.18 -14.22 15.41
C PRO A 32 -11.23 -12.72 15.72
N PRO A 33 -12.21 -12.30 16.55
CA PRO A 33 -12.31 -10.87 16.91
C PRO A 33 -11.05 -10.28 17.49
N ALA A 34 -10.28 -11.07 18.23
CA ALA A 34 -9.01 -10.60 18.81
C ALA A 34 -8.02 -10.16 17.74
N LEU A 35 -8.02 -10.85 16.60
CA LEU A 35 -7.16 -10.50 15.48
C LEU A 35 -7.55 -9.12 14.93
N HIS A 36 -8.84 -8.91 14.75
CA HIS A 36 -9.34 -7.64 14.27
C HIS A 36 -9.01 -6.50 15.24
N GLU A 37 -9.12 -6.76 16.53
CA GLU A 37 -8.78 -5.75 17.54
C GLU A 37 -7.30 -5.37 17.49
N ARG A 38 -6.43 -6.36 17.31
CA ARG A 38 -4.99 -6.12 17.27
C ARG A 38 -4.54 -5.38 16.02
N PHE A 39 -5.13 -5.70 14.87
CA PHE A 39 -4.62 -5.24 13.58
C PHE A 39 -5.53 -4.26 12.84
N GLY A 40 -6.75 -4.08 13.31
CA GLY A 40 -7.72 -3.26 12.58
C GLY A 40 -7.24 -1.85 12.30
N GLN A 41 -6.72 -1.18 13.32
CA GLN A 41 -6.25 0.19 13.16
C GLN A 41 -5.00 0.26 12.29
N ARG A 42 -4.12 -0.73 12.42
CA ARG A 42 -2.92 -0.82 11.60
C ARG A 42 -3.28 -1.06 10.14
N PHE A 43 -4.27 -1.90 9.90
CA PHE A 43 -4.77 -2.11 8.56
C PHE A 43 -5.30 -0.82 7.97
N VAL A 44 -6.10 -0.06 8.73
CA VAL A 44 -6.65 1.21 8.26
C VAL A 44 -5.53 2.17 7.92
N ALA A 45 -4.48 2.22 8.73
CA ALA A 45 -3.34 3.10 8.47
C ALA A 45 -2.63 2.72 7.17
N LEU A 46 -2.43 1.42 6.93
CA LEU A 46 -1.82 0.94 5.69
C LEU A 46 -2.71 1.26 4.49
N TYR A 47 -4.01 1.05 4.65
CA TYR A 47 -4.96 1.33 3.57
C TYR A 47 -4.94 2.81 3.21
N ARG A 48 -4.93 3.69 4.20
CA ARG A 48 -4.88 5.13 3.97
C ARG A 48 -3.57 5.55 3.31
N ALA A 49 -2.46 4.94 3.71
CA ALA A 49 -1.18 5.23 3.08
C ALA A 49 -1.19 4.83 1.62
N LYS A 50 -1.77 3.67 1.29
CA LYS A 50 -1.90 3.22 -0.09
C LYS A 50 -2.78 4.16 -0.89
N GLU A 51 -3.90 4.59 -0.31
CA GLU A 51 -4.79 5.52 -1.00
C GLU A 51 -4.11 6.86 -1.28
N ALA A 52 -3.28 7.32 -0.36
CA ALA A 52 -2.51 8.54 -0.58
C ALA A 52 -1.55 8.39 -1.75
N VAL A 53 -0.84 7.27 -1.83
CA VAL A 53 0.06 7.01 -2.96
C VAL A 53 -0.73 7.01 -4.27
N LYS A 54 -1.86 6.30 -4.28
CA LYS A 54 -2.67 6.17 -5.48
C LYS A 54 -3.18 7.53 -5.95
N SER A 55 -3.70 8.33 -5.03
CA SER A 55 -4.22 9.65 -5.34
C SER A 55 -3.12 10.58 -5.87
N ARG A 56 -1.97 10.60 -5.19
CA ARG A 56 -0.86 11.46 -5.64
C ARG A 56 -0.26 10.97 -6.95
N TRP A 57 -0.23 9.67 -7.15
CA TRP A 57 0.26 9.11 -8.41
C TRP A 57 -0.66 9.51 -9.57
N GLU A 58 -1.96 9.47 -9.38
CA GLU A 58 -2.91 9.87 -10.42
C GLU A 58 -2.74 11.33 -10.80
N ALA A 59 -2.30 12.17 -9.88
CA ALA A 59 -2.08 13.58 -10.15
C ALA A 59 -0.87 13.83 -11.07
N VAL A 60 0.10 12.90 -11.07
CA VAL A 60 1.31 13.07 -11.90
C VAL A 60 1.42 12.07 -13.03
N ARG A 61 0.69 10.95 -12.95
CA ARG A 61 0.74 9.90 -13.94
C ARG A 61 0.19 10.40 -15.27
N GLY A 62 0.99 10.28 -16.32
CA GLY A 62 0.57 10.71 -17.65
C GLY A 62 0.61 12.20 -17.88
N VAL A 63 0.98 12.99 -16.90
CA VAL A 63 1.14 14.42 -17.06
C VAL A 63 2.51 14.68 -17.67
N TYR A 64 2.53 15.44 -18.76
CA TYR A 64 3.78 15.69 -19.48
C TYR A 64 4.80 16.44 -18.61
N ARG A 65 4.34 17.48 -17.91
CA ARG A 65 5.18 18.25 -17.01
C ARG A 65 4.42 18.46 -15.69
N PRO A 66 4.50 17.49 -14.77
CA PRO A 66 3.83 17.65 -13.49
C PRO A 66 4.47 18.77 -12.68
N GLU A 67 3.65 19.42 -11.89
CA GLU A 67 4.15 20.45 -10.97
C GLU A 67 5.15 19.84 -10.00
N PRO A 68 6.25 20.55 -9.69
CA PRO A 68 7.24 20.02 -8.74
C PRO A 68 6.64 19.65 -7.39
N GLY A 69 5.65 20.43 -6.92
CA GLY A 69 4.98 20.11 -5.67
C GLY A 69 4.21 18.81 -5.73
N ASP A 70 3.59 18.50 -6.88
CA ASP A 70 2.84 17.26 -7.03
C ASP A 70 3.78 16.06 -7.04
N LEU A 71 4.93 16.19 -7.71
CA LEU A 71 5.94 15.13 -7.67
C LEU A 71 6.46 14.89 -6.26
N THR A 72 6.75 15.97 -5.54
CA THR A 72 7.23 15.85 -4.17
C THR A 72 6.22 15.15 -3.29
N ARG A 73 4.94 15.54 -3.39
CA ARG A 73 3.88 14.91 -2.61
C ARG A 73 3.73 13.43 -2.93
N PHE A 74 3.85 13.10 -4.22
CA PHE A 74 3.83 11.68 -4.61
C PHE A 74 4.99 10.91 -4.00
N GLU A 75 6.19 11.47 -4.10
CA GLU A 75 7.39 10.79 -3.57
C GLU A 75 7.31 10.63 -2.06
N GLU A 76 6.80 11.64 -1.36
CA GLU A 76 6.61 11.55 0.08
C GLU A 76 5.59 10.48 0.45
N ALA A 77 4.47 10.43 -0.29
CA ALA A 77 3.44 9.42 -0.05
C ALA A 77 3.99 8.02 -0.32
N LEU A 78 4.75 7.87 -1.40
CA LEU A 78 5.35 6.59 -1.74
C LEU A 78 6.31 6.12 -0.64
N HIS A 79 7.16 7.02 -0.19
CA HIS A 79 8.11 6.70 0.88
C HIS A 79 7.39 6.34 2.17
N ALA A 80 6.34 7.08 2.51
CA ALA A 80 5.55 6.80 3.71
C ALA A 80 4.91 5.42 3.64
N MET A 81 4.38 5.05 2.47
CA MET A 81 3.79 3.72 2.28
C MET A 81 4.84 2.63 2.39
N GLU A 82 6.01 2.82 1.77
CA GLU A 82 7.09 1.85 1.85
C GLU A 82 7.54 1.64 3.29
N THR A 83 7.68 2.73 4.02
CA THR A 83 8.09 2.67 5.42
C THR A 83 7.03 1.95 6.27
N ALA A 84 5.77 2.31 6.08
CA ALA A 84 4.68 1.69 6.82
C ALA A 84 4.57 0.20 6.51
N TRP A 85 4.69 -0.16 5.23
CA TRP A 85 4.61 -1.56 4.81
C TRP A 85 5.74 -2.38 5.42
N THR A 86 6.96 -1.85 5.38
CA THR A 86 8.12 -2.53 5.95
C THR A 86 7.95 -2.70 7.46
N ALA A 87 7.46 -1.67 8.14
CA ALA A 87 7.26 -1.73 9.60
C ALA A 87 6.23 -2.79 9.98
N GLU A 88 5.25 -3.05 9.12
CA GLU A 88 4.18 -4.00 9.42
C GLU A 88 4.39 -5.37 8.78
N GLN A 89 5.55 -5.62 8.18
CA GLN A 89 5.79 -6.89 7.48
C GLN A 89 5.59 -8.12 8.36
N SER A 90 6.06 -8.06 9.60
CA SER A 90 5.90 -9.17 10.52
C SER A 90 4.43 -9.48 10.79
N LEU A 91 3.64 -8.43 10.99
CA LEU A 91 2.21 -8.59 11.22
C LEU A 91 1.48 -9.09 9.99
N VAL A 92 1.84 -8.53 8.83
CA VAL A 92 1.24 -8.97 7.56
C VAL A 92 1.51 -10.45 7.34
N SER A 93 2.74 -10.87 7.55
CA SER A 93 3.12 -12.28 7.41
C SER A 93 2.37 -13.16 8.39
N GLU A 94 2.24 -12.72 9.64
CA GLU A 94 1.54 -13.48 10.66
C GLU A 94 0.07 -13.67 10.30
N VAL A 95 -0.58 -12.60 9.84
CA VAL A 95 -2.00 -12.66 9.48
C VAL A 95 -2.24 -13.50 8.23
N LEU A 96 -1.37 -13.37 7.22
CA LEU A 96 -1.56 -14.04 5.94
C LEU A 96 -0.98 -15.44 5.89
N SER A 97 -0.10 -15.81 6.82
CA SER A 97 0.49 -17.13 6.81
C SER A 97 -0.53 -18.19 7.16
N PRO A 98 -0.61 -19.28 6.41
CA PRO A 98 -1.48 -20.38 6.78
C PRO A 98 -0.97 -20.99 8.08
N ARG A 99 -1.87 -21.20 8.99
CA ARG A 99 -1.53 -21.81 10.26
C ARG A 99 -1.28 -23.29 10.07
N ALA A 100 -0.14 -23.73 10.53
CA ALA A 100 0.15 -25.15 10.53
C ALA A 100 -0.57 -25.79 11.70
N GLY A 101 -1.55 -26.56 11.40
CA GLY A 101 -2.31 -27.28 12.41
C GLY A 101 -3.29 -26.46 13.20
#